data_a08904822264612a8b3147e2a72dc0b7
#
_entry.id   a08904822264612a8b3147e2a72dc0b7
#
_cell.length_a   1.000
_cell.length_b   1.000
_cell.length_c   1.000
_cell.angle_alpha   90.00
_cell.angle_beta   90.00
_cell.angle_gamma   90.00
#
_symmetry.space_group_name_H-M   'P 1'
#
loop_
_entity.id
_entity.type
_entity.pdbx_description
1 polymer ?
#
loop_
_entity_poly.entity_id
_entity_poly.type
_entity_poly.pdbx_seq_one_letter_code
_entity_poly.pdbx_strand_id
1 'polypeptide(L)'
;MTAHAHAGAQLTRAPFLLAVVVLAVNDHVLKAWCPSWWTGKLSDAAGMVFFPLLLQGVWELALETLGRWQGTSRRVTAVCVALTGAVFCLVKTNVHAARWYQATWGLLRWPLDVVAAWWRHQPVPRVGVVQLVMDPSDLMVLPLLGLALWTGWRVSREATQAPQPAPAWAVR
;
A
#
# COMPACT_ATOMS: atom_id res chain seq x y z
N MET A 1 -23.98 -14.80 -0.87
CA MET A 1 -22.64 -14.95 -0.24
C MET A 1 -22.52 -13.84 0.81
N THR A 2 -22.71 -14.18 2.08
CA THR A 2 -22.55 -13.24 3.19
C THR A 2 -21.07 -12.94 3.34
N ALA A 3 -20.67 -11.71 3.00
CA ALA A 3 -19.30 -11.27 3.20
C ALA A 3 -19.05 -11.14 4.71
N HIS A 4 -18.49 -12.17 5.32
CA HIS A 4 -17.99 -12.06 6.68
C HIS A 4 -16.90 -10.98 6.70
N ALA A 5 -17.02 -10.05 7.63
CA ALA A 5 -15.97 -9.07 7.86
C ALA A 5 -14.71 -9.82 8.31
N HIS A 6 -13.62 -9.66 7.58
CA HIS A 6 -12.29 -10.22 7.91
C HIS A 6 -11.24 -9.11 7.83
N ALA A 7 -10.17 -9.25 8.59
CA ALA A 7 -9.07 -8.30 8.56
C ALA A 7 -8.47 -8.26 7.15
N GLY A 8 -8.11 -7.07 6.68
CA GLY A 8 -7.54 -6.89 5.36
C GLY A 8 -8.54 -6.98 4.19
N ALA A 9 -9.86 -6.96 4.43
CA ALA A 9 -10.87 -7.06 3.38
C ALA A 9 -10.70 -6.04 2.23
N GLN A 10 -10.12 -4.87 2.48
CA GLN A 10 -9.81 -3.86 1.47
C GLN A 10 -8.77 -4.34 0.44
N LEU A 11 -7.90 -5.29 0.80
CA LEU A 11 -6.87 -5.82 -0.10
C LEU A 11 -7.45 -6.72 -1.21
N THR A 12 -8.68 -7.17 -1.07
CA THR A 12 -9.39 -7.96 -2.09
C THR A 12 -10.31 -7.11 -2.97
N ARG A 13 -10.36 -5.79 -2.75
CA ARG A 13 -11.23 -4.90 -3.51
C ARG A 13 -10.60 -4.47 -4.83
N ALA A 14 -11.43 -4.27 -5.83
CA ALA A 14 -10.99 -3.90 -7.19
C ALA A 14 -10.02 -2.71 -7.22
N PRO A 15 -10.20 -1.61 -6.49
CA PRO A 15 -9.25 -0.50 -6.52
C PRO A 15 -7.84 -0.90 -6.07
N PHE A 16 -7.72 -1.75 -5.04
CA PHE A 16 -6.43 -2.24 -4.59
C PHE A 16 -5.80 -3.18 -5.62
N LEU A 17 -6.56 -4.16 -6.11
CA LEU A 17 -6.07 -5.12 -7.10
C LEU A 17 -5.65 -4.44 -8.41
N LEU A 18 -6.42 -3.46 -8.87
CA LEU A 18 -6.08 -2.66 -10.04
C LEU A 18 -4.79 -1.86 -9.81
N ALA A 19 -4.62 -1.26 -8.64
CA ALA A 19 -3.38 -0.56 -8.30
C ALA A 19 -2.17 -1.49 -8.30
N VAL A 20 -2.29 -2.73 -7.79
CA VAL A 20 -1.24 -3.76 -7.85
C VAL A 20 -0.90 -4.11 -9.30
N VAL A 21 -1.92 -4.36 -10.14
CA VAL A 21 -1.71 -4.69 -11.56
C VAL A 21 -1.03 -3.54 -12.29
N VAL A 22 -1.49 -2.30 -12.06
CA VAL A 22 -0.89 -1.11 -12.69
C VAL A 22 0.57 -0.96 -12.26
N LEU A 23 0.90 -1.10 -10.97
CA LEU A 23 2.28 -1.06 -10.49
C LEU A 23 3.13 -2.15 -11.13
N ALA A 24 2.65 -3.41 -11.13
CA ALA A 24 3.39 -4.53 -11.69
C ALA A 24 3.66 -4.36 -13.19
N VAL A 25 2.63 -4.02 -13.97
CA VAL A 25 2.75 -3.82 -15.41
C VAL A 25 3.62 -2.60 -15.72
N ASN A 26 3.43 -1.50 -14.99
CA ASN A 26 4.20 -0.29 -15.22
C ASN A 26 5.68 -0.49 -14.89
N ASP A 27 6.00 -1.09 -13.76
CA ASP A 27 7.39 -1.19 -13.30
C ASP A 27 8.17 -2.28 -14.04
N HIS A 28 7.52 -3.36 -14.47
CA HIS A 28 8.19 -4.48 -15.15
C HIS A 28 8.09 -4.44 -16.68
N VAL A 29 7.08 -3.78 -17.22
CA VAL A 29 6.86 -3.76 -18.68
C VAL A 29 7.00 -2.35 -19.23
N LEU A 30 6.17 -1.38 -18.79
CA LEU A 30 6.12 -0.07 -19.42
C LEU A 30 7.42 0.73 -19.24
N LYS A 31 8.01 0.73 -18.03
CA LYS A 31 9.30 1.41 -17.79
C LYS A 31 10.45 0.78 -18.54
N ALA A 32 10.40 -0.53 -18.83
CA ALA A 32 11.43 -1.21 -19.62
C ALA A 32 11.31 -0.90 -21.11
N TRP A 33 10.08 -0.79 -21.65
CA TRP A 33 9.83 -0.61 -23.06
C TRP A 33 9.69 0.85 -23.48
N CYS A 34 9.14 1.68 -22.63
CA CYS A 34 8.86 3.08 -22.93
C CYS A 34 9.10 3.94 -21.66
N PRO A 35 10.37 4.10 -21.22
CA PRO A 35 10.69 4.96 -20.09
C PRO A 35 10.28 6.40 -20.43
N SER A 36 9.34 6.94 -19.68
CA SER A 36 8.78 8.26 -19.95
C SER A 36 8.31 8.95 -18.67
N TRP A 37 8.09 10.26 -18.75
CA TRP A 37 7.47 11.01 -17.67
C TRP A 37 6.15 10.41 -17.16
N TRP A 38 5.32 9.86 -18.07
CA TRP A 38 4.06 9.21 -17.73
C TRP A 38 4.23 7.95 -16.89
N THR A 39 5.24 7.12 -17.17
CA THR A 39 5.47 5.88 -16.42
C THR A 39 5.87 6.14 -14.97
N GLY A 40 6.57 7.26 -14.71
CA GLY A 40 6.83 7.73 -13.35
C GLY A 40 5.54 8.08 -12.61
N LYS A 41 4.71 8.94 -13.21
CA LYS A 41 3.44 9.38 -12.61
C LYS A 41 2.41 8.26 -12.45
N LEU A 42 2.43 7.28 -13.34
CA LEU A 42 1.54 6.13 -13.25
C LEU A 42 1.85 5.25 -12.03
N SER A 43 3.14 5.05 -11.70
CA SER A 43 3.53 4.40 -10.45
C SER A 43 3.12 5.20 -9.23
N ASP A 44 3.34 6.51 -9.23
CA ASP A 44 2.95 7.37 -8.12
C ASP A 44 1.42 7.37 -7.93
N ALA A 45 0.66 7.44 -9.03
CA ALA A 45 -0.81 7.37 -9.02
C ALA A 45 -1.33 6.05 -8.44
N ALA A 46 -0.80 4.93 -8.90
CA ALA A 46 -1.17 3.62 -8.37
C ALA A 46 -0.72 3.45 -6.91
N GLY A 47 0.44 3.99 -6.55
CA GLY A 47 0.94 4.03 -5.18
C GLY A 47 0.02 4.76 -4.22
N MET A 48 -0.64 5.86 -4.64
CA MET A 48 -1.59 6.61 -3.80
C MET A 48 -2.84 5.79 -3.44
N VAL A 49 -3.18 4.78 -4.21
CA VAL A 49 -4.27 3.84 -3.87
C VAL A 49 -3.72 2.63 -3.11
N PHE A 50 -2.61 2.09 -3.57
CA PHE A 50 -2.01 0.87 -3.04
C PHE A 50 -1.51 1.02 -1.59
N PHE A 51 -0.64 2.00 -1.32
CA PHE A 51 0.04 2.10 -0.02
C PHE A 51 -0.89 2.31 1.17
N PRO A 52 -1.87 3.23 1.16
CA PRO A 52 -2.73 3.41 2.32
C PRO A 52 -3.60 2.19 2.61
N LEU A 53 -4.08 1.48 1.58
CA LEU A 53 -4.88 0.27 1.76
C LEU A 53 -4.02 -0.91 2.22
N LEU A 54 -2.79 -1.03 1.73
CA LEU A 54 -1.82 -2.02 2.22
C LEU A 54 -1.47 -1.77 3.69
N LEU A 55 -1.14 -0.53 4.05
CA LEU A 55 -0.79 -0.16 5.42
C LEU A 55 -1.93 -0.48 6.40
N GLN A 56 -3.17 -0.15 6.02
CA GLN A 56 -4.34 -0.52 6.78
C GLN A 56 -4.50 -2.04 6.88
N GLY A 57 -4.33 -2.78 5.77
CA GLY A 57 -4.46 -4.24 5.75
C GLY A 57 -3.43 -4.92 6.65
N VAL A 58 -2.17 -4.50 6.57
CA VAL A 58 -1.09 -5.01 7.45
C VAL A 58 -1.41 -4.73 8.92
N TRP A 59 -1.88 -3.52 9.24
CA TRP A 59 -2.28 -3.16 10.59
C TRP A 59 -3.42 -4.04 11.11
N GLU A 60 -4.47 -4.26 10.30
CA GLU A 60 -5.61 -5.09 10.69
C GLU A 60 -5.22 -6.56 10.88
N LEU A 61 -4.40 -7.11 9.96
CA LEU A 61 -3.89 -8.48 10.07
C LEU A 61 -2.99 -8.65 11.30
N ALA A 62 -2.17 -7.66 11.62
CA ALA A 62 -1.36 -7.69 12.83
C ALA A 62 -2.24 -7.67 14.11
N LEU A 63 -3.32 -6.90 14.12
CA LEU A 63 -4.27 -6.93 15.24
C LEU A 63 -5.03 -8.26 15.33
N GLU A 64 -5.35 -8.86 14.19
CA GLU A 64 -6.02 -10.18 14.15
C GLU A 64 -5.11 -11.27 14.72
N THR A 65 -3.83 -11.31 14.33
CA THR A 65 -2.85 -12.27 14.88
C THR A 65 -2.65 -12.11 16.39
N LEU A 66 -2.82 -10.90 16.92
CA LEU A 66 -2.77 -10.60 18.35
C LEU A 66 -4.11 -10.83 19.07
N GLY A 67 -5.15 -11.28 18.36
CA GLY A 67 -6.49 -11.44 18.93
C GLY A 67 -7.19 -10.13 19.35
N ARG A 68 -6.73 -8.99 18.82
CA ARG A 68 -7.18 -7.63 19.20
C ARG A 68 -7.98 -6.92 18.10
N TRP A 69 -8.20 -7.57 16.97
CA TRP A 69 -8.95 -6.97 15.87
C TRP A 69 -10.46 -6.87 16.22
N GLN A 70 -11.00 -5.68 16.08
CA GLN A 70 -12.39 -5.36 16.40
C GLN A 70 -13.22 -4.89 15.20
N GLY A 71 -12.70 -5.15 13.99
CA GLY A 71 -13.33 -4.71 12.74
C GLY A 71 -12.61 -3.56 12.07
N THR A 72 -12.95 -3.34 10.81
CA THR A 72 -12.37 -2.28 9.96
C THR A 72 -12.85 -0.90 10.42
N SER A 73 -11.91 0.00 10.72
CA SER A 73 -12.19 1.33 11.25
C SER A 73 -11.95 2.43 10.22
N ARG A 74 -12.94 3.31 10.02
CA ARG A 74 -12.79 4.52 9.18
C ARG A 74 -11.66 5.44 9.64
N ARG A 75 -11.42 5.50 10.97
CA ARG A 75 -10.33 6.33 11.53
C ARG A 75 -8.97 5.78 11.11
N VAL A 76 -8.79 4.45 11.16
CA VAL A 76 -7.55 3.81 10.71
C VAL A 76 -7.33 4.06 9.23
N THR A 77 -8.35 3.92 8.39
CA THR A 77 -8.27 4.29 6.97
C THR A 77 -7.81 5.73 6.79
N ALA A 78 -8.45 6.68 7.48
CA ALA A 78 -8.10 8.10 7.36
C ALA A 78 -6.66 8.39 7.80
N VAL A 79 -6.18 7.75 8.87
CA VAL A 79 -4.80 7.86 9.34
C VAL A 79 -3.82 7.30 8.31
N CYS A 80 -4.08 6.12 7.75
CA CYS A 80 -3.23 5.52 6.73
C CYS A 80 -3.14 6.39 5.46
N VAL A 81 -4.27 6.95 5.02
CA VAL A 81 -4.35 7.89 3.89
C VAL A 81 -3.57 9.17 4.19
N ALA A 82 -3.78 9.79 5.34
CA ALA A 82 -3.09 11.01 5.74
C ALA A 82 -1.57 10.79 5.86
N LEU A 83 -1.16 9.68 6.48
CA LEU A 83 0.25 9.33 6.62
C LEU A 83 0.92 9.11 5.25
N THR A 84 0.27 8.36 4.36
CA THR A 84 0.78 8.13 3.00
C THR A 84 0.93 9.46 2.24
N GLY A 85 -0.10 10.32 2.29
CA GLY A 85 -0.05 11.63 1.63
C GLY A 85 1.04 12.54 2.20
N ALA A 86 1.19 12.58 3.52
CA ALA A 86 2.22 13.38 4.20
C ALA A 86 3.63 12.91 3.82
N VAL A 87 3.89 11.59 3.88
CA VAL A 87 5.18 11.02 3.49
C VAL A 87 5.47 11.31 2.02
N PHE A 88 4.48 11.14 1.13
CA PHE A 88 4.65 11.42 -0.28
C PHE A 88 4.99 12.89 -0.54
N CYS A 89 4.25 13.82 0.05
CA CYS A 89 4.55 15.26 -0.05
C CYS A 89 5.97 15.57 0.43
N LEU A 90 6.35 15.06 1.60
CA LEU A 90 7.69 15.29 2.16
C LEU A 90 8.78 14.76 1.24
N VAL A 91 8.63 13.55 0.73
CA VAL A 91 9.62 12.89 -0.13
C VAL A 91 9.76 13.59 -1.48
N LYS A 92 8.67 14.16 -2.04
CA LYS A 92 8.70 14.87 -3.33
C LYS A 92 9.15 16.33 -3.24
N THR A 93 9.11 16.93 -2.04
CA THR A 93 9.42 18.37 -1.85
C THR A 93 10.66 18.64 -1.00
N ASN A 94 11.11 17.67 -0.19
CA ASN A 94 12.20 17.86 0.75
C ASN A 94 13.36 16.90 0.47
N VAL A 95 14.55 17.43 0.17
CA VAL A 95 15.74 16.66 -0.18
C VAL A 95 16.21 15.74 0.96
N HIS A 96 16.08 16.16 2.21
CA HIS A 96 16.47 15.34 3.36
C HIS A 96 15.51 14.17 3.52
N ALA A 97 14.20 14.40 3.42
CA ALA A 97 13.18 13.35 3.45
C ALA A 97 13.38 12.34 2.30
N ALA A 98 13.67 12.83 1.10
CA ALA A 98 13.99 11.99 -0.05
C ALA A 98 15.20 11.08 0.20
N ARG A 99 16.30 11.63 0.75
CA ARG A 99 17.50 10.85 1.07
C ARG A 99 17.23 9.78 2.14
N TRP A 100 16.50 10.14 3.20
CA TRP A 100 16.10 9.18 4.23
C TRP A 100 15.22 8.06 3.66
N TYR A 101 14.26 8.41 2.84
CA TYR A 101 13.40 7.45 2.15
C TYR A 101 14.22 6.49 1.27
N GLN A 102 15.12 7.02 0.44
CA GLN A 102 15.99 6.23 -0.44
C GLN A 102 16.88 5.25 0.34
N ALA A 103 17.48 5.72 1.45
CA ALA A 103 18.33 4.91 2.30
C ALA A 103 17.54 3.81 3.03
N THR A 104 16.37 4.15 3.58
CA THR A 104 15.50 3.19 4.28
C THR A 104 15.02 2.09 3.35
N TRP A 105 14.55 2.43 2.16
CA TRP A 105 14.13 1.43 1.17
C TRP A 105 15.30 0.60 0.66
N GLY A 106 16.48 1.20 0.47
CA GLY A 106 17.68 0.46 0.13
C GLY A 106 18.03 -0.59 1.19
N LEU A 107 17.94 -0.22 2.46
CA LEU A 107 18.19 -1.12 3.58
C LEU A 107 17.13 -2.24 3.68
N LEU A 108 15.84 -1.90 3.53
CA LEU A 108 14.74 -2.88 3.56
C LEU A 108 14.81 -3.88 2.42
N ARG A 109 15.25 -3.44 1.24
CA ARG A 109 15.40 -4.31 0.06
C ARG A 109 16.64 -5.19 0.12
N TRP A 110 17.71 -4.72 0.78
CA TRP A 110 19.01 -5.39 0.79
C TRP A 110 18.96 -6.89 1.15
N PRO A 111 18.19 -7.38 2.15
CA PRO A 111 18.08 -8.80 2.42
C PRO A 111 17.58 -9.62 1.23
N LEU A 112 16.64 -9.07 0.46
CA LEU A 112 16.12 -9.71 -0.76
C LEU A 112 17.19 -9.73 -1.86
N ASP A 113 17.96 -8.66 -2.01
CA ASP A 113 19.05 -8.59 -2.97
C ASP A 113 20.17 -9.59 -2.60
N VAL A 114 20.43 -9.81 -1.32
CA VAL A 114 21.38 -10.84 -0.83
C VAL A 114 20.88 -12.24 -1.18
N VAL A 115 19.61 -12.54 -0.92
CA VAL A 115 19.02 -13.85 -1.27
C VAL A 115 19.05 -14.07 -2.79
N ALA A 116 18.72 -13.05 -3.57
CA ALA A 116 18.77 -13.11 -5.03
C ALA A 116 20.19 -13.30 -5.57
N ALA A 117 21.19 -12.65 -4.97
CA ALA A 117 22.60 -12.83 -5.32
C ALA A 117 23.08 -14.24 -4.99
N TRP A 118 22.73 -14.75 -3.81
CA TRP A 118 23.05 -16.13 -3.41
C TRP A 118 22.46 -17.16 -4.39
N TRP A 119 21.19 -16.97 -4.78
CA TRP A 119 20.53 -17.85 -5.76
C TRP A 119 21.20 -17.82 -7.14
N ARG A 120 21.75 -16.66 -7.54
CA ARG A 120 22.45 -16.45 -8.83
C ARG A 120 23.94 -16.75 -8.76
N HIS A 121 24.46 -17.25 -7.61
CA HIS A 121 25.90 -17.46 -7.38
C HIS A 121 26.75 -16.19 -7.61
N GLN A 122 26.18 -15.02 -7.27
CA GLN A 122 26.85 -13.73 -7.37
C GLN A 122 27.37 -13.24 -6.02
N PRO A 123 28.39 -12.39 -5.97
CA PRO A 123 28.86 -11.79 -4.72
C PRO A 123 27.75 -10.97 -4.05
N VAL A 124 27.80 -10.95 -2.70
CA VAL A 124 26.81 -10.20 -1.91
C VAL A 124 26.84 -8.71 -2.28
N PRO A 125 25.73 -8.12 -2.70
CA PRO A 125 25.67 -6.72 -3.09
C PRO A 125 25.83 -5.81 -1.86
N ARG A 126 26.39 -4.63 -2.08
CA ARG A 126 26.37 -3.56 -1.09
C ARG A 126 24.94 -3.02 -0.94
N VAL A 127 24.64 -2.44 0.24
CA VAL A 127 23.38 -1.73 0.43
C VAL A 127 23.27 -0.61 -0.62
N GLY A 128 22.34 -0.78 -1.54
CA GLY A 128 22.09 0.21 -2.59
C GLY A 128 21.14 1.30 -2.11
N VAL A 129 21.18 2.45 -2.75
CA VAL A 129 20.19 3.52 -2.55
C VAL A 129 19.16 3.42 -3.67
N VAL A 130 17.87 3.39 -3.31
CA VAL A 130 16.78 3.36 -4.29
C VAL A 130 16.74 4.68 -5.04
N GLN A 131 16.69 4.64 -6.37
CA GLN A 131 16.56 5.86 -7.17
C GLN A 131 15.15 6.45 -6.99
N LEU A 132 15.12 7.73 -6.65
CA LEU A 132 13.91 8.52 -6.52
C LEU A 132 14.10 9.83 -7.26
N VAL A 133 13.18 10.14 -8.15
CA VAL A 133 13.12 11.44 -8.83
C VAL A 133 12.25 12.38 -7.98
N MET A 134 12.84 13.50 -7.56
CA MET A 134 12.11 14.57 -6.89
C MET A 134 11.47 15.45 -7.95
N ASP A 135 10.17 15.34 -8.10
CA ASP A 135 9.38 16.18 -9.01
C ASP A 135 8.13 16.67 -8.26
N PRO A 136 8.05 17.96 -7.87
CA PRO A 136 6.87 18.51 -7.22
C PRO A 136 5.58 18.38 -8.05
N SER A 137 5.69 18.24 -9.37
CA SER A 137 4.51 18.03 -10.22
C SER A 137 3.84 16.67 -9.98
N ASP A 138 4.52 15.73 -9.31
CA ASP A 138 3.94 14.45 -8.90
C ASP A 138 2.86 14.61 -7.83
N LEU A 139 2.79 15.76 -7.13
CA LEU A 139 1.72 16.04 -6.19
C LEU A 139 0.32 16.08 -6.84
N MET A 140 0.26 16.19 -8.17
CA MET A 140 -0.99 16.08 -8.92
C MET A 140 -1.73 14.74 -8.73
N VAL A 141 -1.06 13.69 -8.28
CA VAL A 141 -1.68 12.37 -8.03
C VAL A 141 -2.36 12.26 -6.66
N LEU A 142 -2.15 13.21 -5.74
CA LEU A 142 -2.73 13.21 -4.39
C LEU A 142 -4.26 13.02 -4.34
N PRO A 143 -5.07 13.55 -5.27
CA PRO A 143 -6.52 13.30 -5.28
C PRO A 143 -6.90 11.82 -5.32
N LEU A 144 -6.02 10.93 -5.81
CA LEU A 144 -6.25 9.48 -5.82
C LEU A 144 -6.26 8.85 -4.42
N LEU A 145 -5.72 9.53 -3.41
CA LEU A 145 -5.94 9.16 -2.01
C LEU A 145 -7.43 9.13 -1.63
N GLY A 146 -8.26 9.94 -2.30
CA GLY A 146 -9.71 9.91 -2.14
C GLY A 146 -10.32 8.56 -2.53
N LEU A 147 -9.77 7.88 -3.54
CA LEU A 147 -10.22 6.53 -3.93
C LEU A 147 -9.85 5.49 -2.86
N ALA A 148 -8.67 5.58 -2.27
CA ALA A 148 -8.28 4.72 -1.16
C ALA A 148 -9.16 4.95 0.08
N LEU A 149 -9.42 6.22 0.41
CA LEU A 149 -10.30 6.61 1.51
C LEU A 149 -11.72 6.07 1.30
N TRP A 150 -12.28 6.26 0.12
CA TRP A 150 -13.59 5.75 -0.25
C TRP A 150 -13.66 4.22 -0.14
N THR A 151 -12.63 3.51 -0.64
CA THR A 151 -12.55 2.05 -0.59
C THR A 151 -12.58 1.53 0.85
N GLY A 152 -11.72 2.06 1.72
CA GLY A 152 -11.66 1.66 3.12
C GLY A 152 -12.95 1.99 3.89
N TRP A 153 -13.56 3.14 3.61
CA TRP A 153 -14.84 3.52 4.23
C TRP A 153 -15.99 2.65 3.77
N ARG A 154 -15.99 2.25 2.50
CA ARG A 154 -16.98 1.31 1.97
C ARG A 154 -16.89 -0.04 2.68
N VAL A 155 -15.68 -0.58 2.82
CA VAL A 155 -15.44 -1.85 3.55
C VAL A 155 -15.90 -1.72 5.00
N SER A 156 -15.59 -0.62 5.67
CA SER A 156 -16.05 -0.37 7.04
C SER A 156 -17.59 -0.33 7.18
N ARG A 157 -18.28 0.26 6.19
CA ARG A 157 -19.76 0.27 6.18
C ARG A 157 -20.34 -1.13 5.99
N GLU A 158 -19.81 -1.89 5.04
CA GLU A 158 -20.24 -3.26 4.76
C GLU A 158 -20.03 -4.15 5.99
N ALA A 159 -18.91 -4.00 6.70
CA ALA A 159 -18.64 -4.72 7.94
C ALA A 159 -19.65 -4.40 9.07
N THR A 160 -20.08 -3.14 9.16
CA THR A 160 -21.07 -2.72 10.18
C THR A 160 -22.48 -3.20 9.85
N GLN A 161 -22.80 -3.40 8.58
CA GLN A 161 -24.13 -3.83 8.12
C GLN A 161 -24.27 -5.36 8.02
N ALA A 162 -23.17 -6.11 8.16
CA ALA A 162 -23.22 -7.56 8.16
C ALA A 162 -24.09 -8.06 9.33
N PRO A 163 -25.05 -8.98 9.10
CA PRO A 163 -25.86 -9.56 10.18
C PRO A 163 -24.95 -10.19 11.23
N GLN A 164 -25.15 -9.82 12.48
CA GLN A 164 -24.45 -10.51 13.56
C GLN A 164 -24.87 -11.98 13.57
N PRO A 165 -23.93 -12.92 13.76
CA PRO A 165 -24.29 -14.32 13.93
C PRO A 165 -25.31 -14.44 15.05
N ALA A 166 -26.39 -15.21 14.81
CA ALA A 166 -27.41 -15.44 15.83
C ALA A 166 -26.73 -15.93 17.11
N PRO A 167 -27.11 -15.39 18.27
CA PRO A 167 -26.50 -15.81 19.52
C PRO A 167 -26.69 -17.32 19.70
N ALA A 168 -25.68 -18.01 20.25
CA ALA A 168 -25.63 -19.48 20.37
C ALA A 168 -26.85 -20.12 21.06
N TRP A 169 -27.62 -19.34 21.81
CA TRP A 169 -28.86 -19.78 22.44
C TRP A 169 -30.10 -19.83 21.50
N ALA A 170 -30.00 -19.18 20.29
CA ALA A 170 -31.12 -19.15 19.33
C ALA A 170 -31.14 -20.37 18.38
N VAL A 171 -30.20 -21.30 18.52
CA VAL A 171 -30.03 -22.52 17.68
C VAL A 171 -30.44 -23.78 18.47
N ARG A 172 -31.41 -23.68 19.37
CA ARG A 172 -32.00 -24.85 20.04
C ARG A 172 -33.46 -25.07 19.62
#